data_4ff01656162a25309bb3b5bbfb163c5f
#
_entry.id   4ff01656162a25309bb3b5bbfb163c5f
#
_cell.length_a   1.000
_cell.length_b   1.000
_cell.length_c   1.000
_cell.angle_alpha   90.00
_cell.angle_beta   90.00
_cell.angle_gamma   90.00
#
_symmetry.space_group_name_H-M   'P 1'
#
loop_
_entity.id
_entity.type
_entity.pdbx_description
1 polymer ?
#
loop_
_entity_poly.entity_id
_entity_poly.type
_entity_poly.pdbx_seq_one_letter_code
_entity_poly.pdbx_strand_id
1 'polypeptide(L)'
;MRCTVIGCCGGCCRVNEACSAYLLSCQGEHLLLDCGSGAASMLQNALPLQELHHVLLSHYHYDHCSDAGALSYGRLIQMQTGAAQQPLHFYGLPVEPYFERLTMEPYTYAQTIGADDKLQIGPFCCTFHKTAHPVE
;
A
#
# COMPACT_ATOMS: atom_id res chain seq x y z
N MET A 1 6.62 -1.99 17.66
CA MET A 1 6.13 -1.46 16.37
C MET A 1 6.83 -0.14 16.08
N ARG A 2 7.28 0.07 14.84
CA ARG A 2 7.89 1.31 14.35
C ARG A 2 7.06 1.84 13.18
N CYS A 3 6.84 3.15 13.12
CA CYS A 3 6.26 3.83 11.97
C CYS A 3 7.35 4.69 11.33
N THR A 4 7.58 4.48 10.03
CA THR A 4 8.51 5.28 9.22
C THR A 4 7.69 6.07 8.20
N VAL A 5 7.82 7.40 8.22
CA VAL A 5 7.17 8.28 7.23
C VAL A 5 7.96 8.18 5.92
N ILE A 6 7.34 7.60 4.89
CA ILE A 6 7.91 7.49 3.54
C ILE A 6 7.56 8.74 2.74
N GLY A 7 6.33 9.23 2.90
CA GLY A 7 5.84 10.44 2.28
C GLY A 7 4.68 11.04 3.06
N CYS A 8 4.58 12.38 3.04
CA CYS A 8 3.54 13.13 3.73
C CYS A 8 3.06 14.38 2.95
N CYS A 9 3.39 14.48 1.66
CA CYS A 9 2.85 15.54 0.81
C CYS A 9 1.38 15.26 0.49
N GLY A 10 0.52 16.26 0.61
CA GLY A 10 -0.86 16.22 0.14
C GLY A 10 -0.98 16.69 -1.30
N GLY A 11 -1.84 16.04 -2.09
CA GLY A 11 -2.16 16.38 -3.47
C GLY A 11 -1.05 16.09 -4.49
N CYS A 12 0.15 16.65 -4.30
CA CYS A 12 1.29 16.45 -5.20
C CYS A 12 2.61 16.44 -4.44
N CYS A 13 3.48 15.49 -4.77
CA CYS A 13 4.81 15.42 -4.14
C CYS A 13 5.77 16.46 -4.71
N ARG A 14 6.76 16.87 -3.91
CA ARG A 14 7.89 17.70 -4.32
C ARG A 14 9.06 16.84 -4.76
N VAL A 15 10.11 17.50 -5.25
CA VAL A 15 11.36 16.82 -5.65
C VAL A 15 11.96 16.06 -4.45
N ASN A 16 12.25 14.76 -4.66
CA ASN A 16 12.76 13.85 -3.62
C ASN A 16 11.82 13.64 -2.41
N GLU A 17 10.53 13.85 -2.61
CA GLU A 17 9.48 13.59 -1.61
C GLU A 17 8.41 12.66 -2.20
N ALA A 18 7.55 12.14 -1.37
CA ALA A 18 6.38 11.36 -1.77
C ALA A 18 5.09 11.90 -1.13
N CYS A 19 3.97 11.60 -1.76
CA CYS A 19 2.66 11.76 -1.15
C CYS A 19 2.44 10.71 -0.06
N SER A 20 1.23 10.68 0.53
CA SER A 20 0.92 9.85 1.71
C SER A 20 1.41 8.41 1.58
N ALA A 21 2.35 8.03 2.43
CA ALA A 21 2.85 6.67 2.56
C ALA A 21 3.55 6.49 3.92
N TYR A 22 3.11 5.51 4.71
CA TYR A 22 3.64 5.26 6.05
C TYR A 22 3.95 3.77 6.22
N LEU A 23 5.21 3.43 6.46
CA LEU A 23 5.64 2.05 6.65
C LEU A 23 5.57 1.67 8.14
N LEU A 24 4.70 0.73 8.46
CA LEU A 24 4.67 0.09 9.78
C LEU A 24 5.54 -1.16 9.76
N SER A 25 6.40 -1.32 10.77
CA SER A 25 7.26 -2.49 10.94
C SER A 25 7.10 -3.07 12.34
N CYS A 26 6.84 -4.37 12.43
CA CYS A 26 6.69 -5.09 13.69
C CYS A 26 7.06 -6.56 13.52
N GLN A 27 7.93 -7.09 14.37
CA GLN A 27 8.32 -8.52 14.39
C GLN A 27 8.81 -9.07 13.04
N GLY A 28 9.47 -8.23 12.24
CA GLY A 28 9.96 -8.61 10.91
C GLY A 28 8.92 -8.48 9.78
N GLU A 29 7.67 -8.17 10.10
CA GLU A 29 6.60 -7.93 9.13
C GLU A 29 6.44 -6.43 8.82
N HIS A 30 5.97 -6.14 7.61
CA HIS A 30 5.83 -4.79 7.08
C HIS A 30 4.44 -4.57 6.47
N LEU A 31 3.82 -3.44 6.84
CA LEU A 31 2.56 -2.97 6.28
C LEU A 31 2.73 -1.52 5.82
N LEU A 32 2.51 -1.27 4.54
CA LEU A 32 2.49 0.08 3.99
C LEU A 32 1.06 0.62 4.08
N LEU A 33 0.88 1.76 4.74
CA LEU A 33 -0.37 2.52 4.76
C LEU A 33 -0.29 3.60 3.69
N ASP A 34 -1.16 3.52 2.70
CA ASP A 34 -1.19 4.32 1.49
C ASP A 34 0.10 4.21 0.63
N CYS A 35 -0.02 4.53 -0.62
CA CYS A 35 1.09 4.57 -1.59
C CYS A 35 0.83 5.66 -2.64
N GLY A 36 0.84 6.91 -2.20
CA GLY A 36 0.71 8.05 -3.08
C GLY A 36 1.92 8.25 -4.00
N SER A 37 1.86 9.24 -4.87
CA SER A 37 2.88 9.50 -5.88
C SER A 37 4.29 9.61 -5.27
N GLY A 38 5.25 8.89 -5.83
CA GLY A 38 6.65 8.82 -5.37
C GLY A 38 6.91 7.82 -4.24
N ALA A 39 5.86 7.21 -3.66
CA ALA A 39 6.00 6.30 -2.53
C ALA A 39 6.82 5.05 -2.87
N ALA A 40 6.61 4.44 -4.04
CA ALA A 40 7.35 3.25 -4.45
C ALA A 40 8.86 3.50 -4.59
N SER A 41 9.25 4.71 -5.01
CA SER A 41 10.65 5.11 -5.10
C SER A 41 11.24 5.39 -3.71
N MET A 42 10.56 6.22 -2.92
CA MET A 42 11.06 6.64 -1.60
C MET A 42 11.10 5.50 -0.59
N LEU A 43 10.17 4.54 -0.68
CA LEU A 43 10.14 3.35 0.17
C LEU A 43 11.45 2.55 0.13
N GLN A 44 12.11 2.49 -1.03
CA GLN A 44 13.35 1.74 -1.23
C GLN A 44 14.53 2.27 -0.40
N ASN A 45 14.44 3.50 0.13
CA ASN A 45 15.41 4.01 1.12
C ASN A 45 15.25 3.36 2.51
N ALA A 46 14.10 2.75 2.79
CA ALA A 46 13.75 2.18 4.09
C ALA A 46 13.56 0.66 4.08
N LEU A 47 13.10 0.10 2.95
CA LEU A 47 12.78 -1.31 2.80
C LEU A 47 12.97 -1.75 1.33
N PRO A 48 13.68 -2.85 1.06
CA PRO A 48 13.69 -3.47 -0.26
C PRO A 48 12.26 -3.87 -0.67
N LEU A 49 11.82 -3.52 -1.90
CA LEU A 49 10.41 -3.75 -2.32
C LEU A 49 9.99 -5.22 -2.27
N GLN A 50 10.92 -6.18 -2.43
CA GLN A 50 10.60 -7.61 -2.33
C GLN A 50 10.18 -8.04 -0.93
N GLU A 51 10.51 -7.26 0.10
CA GLU A 51 10.13 -7.51 1.50
C GLU A 51 8.78 -6.88 1.89
N LEU A 52 8.19 -6.07 1.00
CA LEU A 52 6.85 -5.53 1.21
C LEU A 52 5.81 -6.54 0.78
N HIS A 53 4.99 -7.05 1.68
CA HIS A 53 3.94 -8.02 1.36
C HIS A 53 2.52 -7.48 1.50
N HIS A 54 2.33 -6.34 2.18
CA HIS A 54 1.02 -5.81 2.51
C HIS A 54 0.95 -4.30 2.29
N VAL A 55 -0.09 -3.85 1.58
CA VAL A 55 -0.42 -2.44 1.34
C VAL A 55 -1.88 -2.22 1.69
N LEU A 56 -2.16 -1.29 2.59
CA LEU A 56 -3.51 -0.90 2.97
C LEU A 56 -3.79 0.51 2.45
N LEU A 57 -4.83 0.65 1.63
CA LEU A 57 -5.26 1.92 1.07
C LEU A 57 -6.42 2.47 1.88
N SER A 58 -6.28 3.70 2.37
CA SER A 58 -7.34 4.40 3.09
C SER A 58 -8.50 4.80 2.17
N HIS A 59 -8.16 5.28 0.96
CA HIS A 59 -9.09 5.65 -0.11
C HIS A 59 -8.33 5.84 -1.44
N TYR A 60 -9.04 6.23 -2.52
CA TYR A 60 -8.48 6.24 -3.88
C TYR A 60 -8.17 7.63 -4.44
N HIS A 61 -7.94 8.66 -3.63
CA HIS A 61 -7.29 9.86 -4.13
C HIS A 61 -5.86 9.55 -4.60
N TYR A 62 -5.41 10.19 -5.66
CA TYR A 62 -4.11 9.88 -6.26
C TYR A 62 -2.92 10.13 -5.34
N ASP A 63 -3.01 11.07 -4.42
CA ASP A 63 -1.99 11.29 -3.40
C ASP A 63 -1.96 10.20 -2.30
N HIS A 64 -2.87 9.21 -2.38
CA HIS A 64 -2.92 8.04 -1.51
C HIS A 64 -2.71 6.70 -2.23
N CYS A 65 -2.98 6.61 -3.55
CA CYS A 65 -2.98 5.33 -4.25
C CYS A 65 -2.25 5.30 -5.61
N SER A 66 -1.70 6.41 -6.12
CA SER A 66 -1.15 6.46 -7.48
C SER A 66 -0.01 5.47 -7.74
N ASP A 67 0.79 5.13 -6.74
CA ASP A 67 1.89 4.18 -6.91
C ASP A 67 1.49 2.70 -6.72
N ALA A 68 0.20 2.40 -6.49
CA ALA A 68 -0.29 1.02 -6.41
C ALA A 68 0.05 0.21 -7.68
N GLY A 69 -0.13 0.83 -8.86
CA GLY A 69 0.24 0.22 -10.14
C GLY A 69 1.74 -0.03 -10.28
N ALA A 70 2.58 0.90 -9.80
CA ALA A 70 4.04 0.75 -9.81
C ALA A 70 4.49 -0.39 -8.88
N LEU A 71 3.89 -0.50 -7.69
CA LEU A 71 4.14 -1.60 -6.74
C LEU A 71 3.70 -2.96 -7.33
N SER A 72 2.53 -3.01 -7.97
CA SER A 72 2.01 -4.23 -8.62
C SER A 72 2.94 -4.70 -9.74
N TYR A 73 3.34 -3.80 -10.63
CA TYR A 73 4.24 -4.13 -11.73
C TYR A 73 5.65 -4.48 -11.23
N GLY A 74 6.11 -3.81 -10.19
CA GLY A 74 7.35 -4.16 -9.49
C GLY A 74 7.33 -5.58 -8.95
N ARG A 75 6.22 -6.01 -8.31
CA ARG A 75 6.04 -7.38 -7.81
C ARG A 75 6.04 -8.42 -8.93
N LEU A 76 5.37 -8.13 -10.06
CA LEU A 76 5.43 -8.98 -11.25
C LEU A 76 6.89 -9.23 -11.67
N ILE A 77 7.68 -8.17 -11.85
CA ILE A 77 9.09 -8.28 -12.26
C ILE A 77 9.90 -9.06 -11.21
N GLN A 78 9.71 -8.77 -9.93
CA GLN A 78 10.42 -9.44 -8.84
C GLN A 78 10.12 -10.94 -8.80
N MET A 79 8.88 -11.35 -8.98
CA MET A 79 8.51 -12.77 -9.00
C MET A 79 9.03 -13.47 -10.26
N GLN A 80 8.97 -12.84 -11.43
CA GLN A 80 9.51 -13.41 -12.68
C GLN A 80 11.04 -13.58 -12.64
N THR A 81 11.73 -12.69 -11.95
CA THR A 81 13.21 -12.76 -11.79
C THR A 81 13.65 -13.59 -10.59
N GLY A 82 12.71 -14.09 -9.78
CA GLY A 82 13.01 -14.85 -8.56
C GLY A 82 13.45 -14.01 -7.36
N ALA A 83 13.38 -12.67 -7.46
CA ALA A 83 13.71 -11.77 -6.36
C ALA A 83 12.66 -11.77 -5.25
N ALA A 84 11.40 -12.05 -5.59
CA ALA A 84 10.31 -12.28 -4.63
C ALA A 84 9.66 -13.65 -4.89
N GLN A 85 9.19 -14.30 -3.82
CA GLN A 85 8.53 -15.61 -3.88
C GLN A 85 7.03 -15.54 -3.57
N GLN A 86 6.56 -14.42 -3.02
CA GLN A 86 5.18 -14.26 -2.57
C GLN A 86 4.52 -13.06 -3.27
N PRO A 87 3.20 -13.12 -3.50
CA PRO A 87 2.46 -12.00 -4.04
C PRO A 87 2.41 -10.82 -3.07
N LEU A 88 2.05 -9.65 -3.60
CA LEU A 88 1.72 -8.47 -2.82
C LEU A 88 0.20 -8.43 -2.57
N HIS A 89 -0.19 -8.20 -1.32
CA HIS A 89 -1.60 -8.10 -0.92
C HIS A 89 -1.99 -6.65 -0.70
N PHE A 90 -3.04 -6.23 -1.40
CA PHE A 90 -3.69 -4.93 -1.18
C PHE A 90 -4.96 -5.10 -0.34
N TYR A 91 -5.23 -4.12 0.50
CA TYR A 91 -6.46 -4.00 1.27
C TYR A 91 -7.07 -2.64 0.97
N GLY A 92 -8.34 -2.60 0.56
CA GLY A 92 -8.96 -1.35 0.15
C GLY A 92 -10.49 -1.40 0.13
N LEU A 93 -11.11 -0.23 0.01
CA LEU A 93 -12.56 -0.11 -0.12
C LEU A 93 -13.02 -0.70 -1.47
N PRO A 94 -14.22 -1.32 -1.55
CA PRO A 94 -14.76 -1.88 -2.79
C PRO A 94 -15.31 -0.78 -3.71
N VAL A 95 -14.45 0.13 -4.19
CA VAL A 95 -14.81 1.26 -5.06
C VAL A 95 -14.23 1.02 -6.46
N GLU A 96 -15.12 0.74 -7.41
CA GLU A 96 -14.75 0.52 -8.80
C GLU A 96 -14.53 1.84 -9.58
N PRO A 97 -13.64 1.88 -10.56
CA PRO A 97 -12.79 0.77 -11.07
C PRO A 97 -11.45 0.63 -10.34
N TYR A 98 -11.26 1.30 -9.20
CA TYR A 98 -9.96 1.34 -8.51
C TYR A 98 -9.62 0.01 -7.86
N PHE A 99 -10.60 -0.60 -7.17
CA PHE A 99 -10.38 -1.84 -6.42
C PHE A 99 -10.01 -3.02 -7.33
N GLU A 100 -10.73 -3.22 -8.44
CA GLU A 100 -10.45 -4.32 -9.38
C GLU A 100 -9.03 -4.27 -9.93
N ARG A 101 -8.47 -3.05 -10.13
CA ARG A 101 -7.13 -2.83 -10.66
C ARG A 101 -6.00 -3.19 -9.71
N LEU A 102 -6.30 -3.42 -8.44
CA LEU A 102 -5.32 -3.85 -7.44
C LEU A 102 -4.96 -5.34 -7.58
N THR A 103 -5.80 -6.11 -8.27
CA THR A 103 -5.58 -7.54 -8.52
C THR A 103 -4.93 -7.75 -9.88
N MET A 104 -3.77 -8.42 -9.88
CA MET A 104 -3.03 -8.86 -11.07
C MET A 104 -2.44 -10.23 -10.79
N GLU A 105 -3.27 -11.28 -10.92
CA GLU A 105 -2.86 -12.65 -10.60
C GLU A 105 -1.72 -13.17 -11.50
N PRO A 106 -0.79 -13.92 -10.98
CA PRO A 106 -0.63 -14.38 -9.59
C PRO A 106 0.22 -13.44 -8.70
N TYR A 107 0.48 -12.22 -9.13
CA TYR A 107 1.45 -11.31 -8.55
C TYR A 107 0.88 -10.43 -7.44
N THR A 108 -0.37 -9.98 -7.60
CA THR A 108 -1.07 -9.19 -6.59
C THR A 108 -2.50 -9.68 -6.38
N TYR A 109 -2.98 -9.55 -5.14
CA TYR A 109 -4.35 -9.86 -4.74
C TYR A 109 -4.93 -8.72 -3.93
N ALA A 110 -6.22 -8.43 -4.10
CA ALA A 110 -6.92 -7.42 -3.33
C ALA A 110 -7.97 -8.07 -2.42
N GLN A 111 -8.04 -7.57 -1.19
CA GLN A 111 -9.07 -7.90 -0.21
C GLN A 111 -9.84 -6.64 0.17
N THR A 112 -11.17 -6.72 0.18
CA THR A 112 -12.03 -5.61 0.61
C THR A 112 -11.93 -5.37 2.10
N ILE A 113 -12.03 -4.10 2.48
CA ILE A 113 -12.22 -3.63 3.85
C ILE A 113 -13.46 -2.75 3.93
N GLY A 114 -14.09 -2.70 5.08
CA GLY A 114 -15.26 -1.86 5.35
C GLY A 114 -15.18 -1.15 6.69
N ALA A 115 -16.07 -0.20 6.91
CA ALA A 115 -16.21 0.44 8.20
C ALA A 115 -16.55 -0.63 9.26
N ASP A 116 -15.95 -0.52 10.46
CA ASP A 116 -16.12 -1.41 11.60
C ASP A 116 -15.53 -2.82 11.43
N ASP A 117 -14.90 -3.11 10.29
CA ASP A 117 -14.14 -4.36 10.13
C ASP A 117 -12.96 -4.43 11.09
N LYS A 118 -12.58 -5.68 11.43
CA LYS A 118 -11.32 -5.98 12.11
C LYS A 118 -10.52 -6.91 11.23
N LEU A 119 -9.31 -6.49 10.88
CA LEU A 119 -8.43 -7.25 10.00
C LEU A 119 -7.11 -7.51 10.72
N GLN A 120 -6.70 -8.79 10.75
CA GLN A 120 -5.37 -9.17 11.24
C GLN A 120 -4.43 -9.37 10.06
N ILE A 121 -3.36 -8.57 10.00
CA ILE A 121 -2.30 -8.67 8.99
C ILE A 121 -0.99 -8.94 9.75
N GLY A 122 -0.53 -10.19 9.77
CA GLY A 122 0.60 -10.56 10.61
C GLY A 122 0.43 -10.06 12.06
N PRO A 123 1.37 -9.28 12.61
CA PRO A 123 1.27 -8.72 13.95
C PRO A 123 0.37 -7.47 14.04
N PHE A 124 -0.17 -6.96 12.91
CA PHE A 124 -0.97 -5.74 12.88
C PHE A 124 -2.46 -6.07 13.04
N CYS A 125 -3.08 -5.52 14.09
CA CYS A 125 -4.54 -5.54 14.27
C CYS A 125 -5.10 -4.21 13.78
N CYS A 126 -5.82 -4.22 12.66
CA CYS A 126 -6.37 -3.05 11.99
C CYS A 126 -7.87 -2.93 12.27
N THR A 127 -8.32 -1.73 12.64
CA THR A 127 -9.74 -1.36 12.74
C THR A 127 -9.98 -0.14 11.86
N PHE A 128 -11.16 -0.07 11.24
CA PHE A 128 -11.48 0.96 10.27
C PHE A 128 -12.66 1.78 10.75
N HIS A 129 -12.58 3.09 10.56
CA HIS A 129 -13.65 4.01 10.93
C HIS A 129 -13.89 5.00 9.80
N LYS A 130 -15.14 5.19 9.40
CA LYS A 130 -15.50 6.18 8.40
C LYS A 130 -15.25 7.59 8.96
N THR A 131 -14.54 8.41 8.20
CA THR A 131 -14.32 9.82 8.51
C THR A 131 -15.14 10.71 7.56
N ALA A 132 -15.37 11.97 7.94
CA ALA A 132 -15.95 12.95 7.03
C ALA A 132 -14.88 13.37 6.00
N HIS A 133 -15.02 12.86 4.78
CA HIS A 133 -14.13 13.15 3.66
C HIS A 133 -14.97 13.46 2.41
N PRO A 134 -14.54 14.38 1.49
CA PRO A 134 -15.34 14.77 0.34
C PRO A 134 -15.59 13.65 -0.69
N VAL A 135 -14.84 12.57 -0.64
CA VAL A 135 -15.02 11.35 -1.46
C VAL A 135 -15.13 10.13 -0.56
N GLU A 136 -15.90 9.14 -0.99
CA GLU A 136 -16.03 7.84 -0.32
C GLU A 136 -14.90 6.89 -0.73
#